data_005010e49b72eb1dea7b723d0ad9b29a
#
_entry.id   005010e49b72eb1dea7b723d0ad9b29a
#
_cell.length_a   1.000
_cell.length_b   1.000
_cell.length_c   1.000
_cell.angle_alpha   90.00
_cell.angle_beta   90.00
_cell.angle_gamma   90.00
#
_symmetry.space_group_name_H-M   'P 1'
#
loop_
_entity.id
_entity.type
_entity.pdbx_description
1 polymer ?
#
loop_
_entity_poly.entity_id
_entity_poly.type
_entity_poly.pdbx_seq_one_letter_code
_entity_poly.pdbx_strand_id
1 'polypeptide(L)'
;MTKRILVPIAPGTEEMEAITIIDTMIRAGFQVTTASAAFDGSLTMKGSRGITLTADCKLVDVADDEFDVIALPGGIGGAEVFRDSVVLVEMVRQHKYEGKLLGAICAAPALVLIHHDLYPDALMTCHPSFQSHIADACWRPKRVTLDVNHNLMTSQGPGTALEFSIELIIALCGKEKAWQVAEPMVTNPTLHYHEMGKRT
;
A
#
# COMPACT_ATOMS: atom_id res chain seq x y z
N MET A 1 -15.07 12.83 8.79
CA MET A 1 -15.52 11.49 8.35
C MET A 1 -14.35 10.52 8.55
N THR A 2 -14.64 9.27 8.88
CA THR A 2 -13.61 8.21 9.01
C THR A 2 -13.05 7.87 7.64
N LYS A 3 -11.73 7.77 7.51
CA LYS A 3 -11.08 7.38 6.27
C LYS A 3 -11.36 5.92 5.93
N ARG A 4 -11.60 5.63 4.65
CA ARG A 4 -11.85 4.28 4.12
C ARG A 4 -10.62 3.80 3.34
N ILE A 5 -10.10 2.64 3.71
CA ILE A 5 -8.87 2.08 3.13
C ILE A 5 -9.21 0.72 2.51
N LEU A 6 -8.81 0.52 1.26
CA LEU A 6 -8.84 -0.79 0.62
C LEU A 6 -7.44 -1.41 0.66
N VAL A 7 -7.37 -2.63 1.15
CA VAL A 7 -6.17 -3.47 1.06
C VAL A 7 -6.55 -4.75 0.31
N PRO A 8 -6.30 -4.84 -1.00
CA PRO A 8 -6.52 -6.08 -1.72
C PRO A 8 -5.50 -7.13 -1.30
N ILE A 9 -5.93 -8.39 -1.21
CA ILE A 9 -5.07 -9.53 -0.98
C ILE A 9 -5.34 -10.63 -2.03
N ALA A 10 -4.32 -11.42 -2.34
CA ALA A 10 -4.38 -12.48 -3.33
C ALA A 10 -3.49 -13.66 -2.93
N PRO A 11 -3.64 -14.83 -3.53
CA PRO A 11 -2.68 -15.92 -3.36
C PRO A 11 -1.26 -15.43 -3.65
N GLY A 12 -0.32 -15.66 -2.71
CA GLY A 12 1.06 -15.17 -2.82
C GLY A 12 1.31 -13.73 -2.37
N THR A 13 0.31 -13.03 -1.81
CA THR A 13 0.51 -11.74 -1.13
C THR A 13 1.54 -11.88 0.00
N GLU A 14 2.41 -10.89 0.16
CA GLU A 14 3.37 -10.85 1.26
C GLU A 14 2.65 -10.52 2.58
N GLU A 15 2.72 -11.44 3.52
CA GLU A 15 1.90 -11.44 4.73
C GLU A 15 2.27 -10.32 5.69
N MET A 16 3.58 -10.07 5.90
CA MET A 16 4.04 -9.00 6.79
C MET A 16 3.60 -7.63 6.28
N GLU A 17 3.68 -7.42 4.98
CA GLU A 17 3.25 -6.16 4.37
C GLU A 17 1.76 -5.95 4.53
N ALA A 18 0.95 -6.94 4.12
CA ALA A 18 -0.50 -6.85 4.21
C ALA A 18 -0.97 -6.62 5.65
N ILE A 19 -0.53 -7.44 6.60
CA ILE A 19 -0.95 -7.34 8.00
C ILE A 19 -0.46 -6.04 8.64
N THR A 20 0.77 -5.60 8.35
CA THR A 20 1.29 -4.35 8.89
C THR A 20 0.47 -3.15 8.40
N ILE A 21 0.12 -3.10 7.12
CA ILE A 21 -0.74 -2.05 6.56
C ILE A 21 -2.10 -2.08 7.26
N ILE A 22 -2.76 -3.24 7.28
CA ILE A 22 -4.10 -3.41 7.86
C ILE A 22 -4.12 -2.98 9.33
N ASP A 23 -3.24 -3.56 10.17
CA ASP A 23 -3.20 -3.27 11.61
C ASP A 23 -2.93 -1.79 11.88
N THR A 24 -1.96 -1.20 11.19
CA THR A 24 -1.58 0.21 11.39
C THR A 24 -2.73 1.16 11.00
N MET A 25 -3.45 0.88 9.90
CA MET A 25 -4.60 1.68 9.49
C MET A 25 -5.79 1.54 10.46
N ILE A 26 -6.04 0.34 10.99
CA ILE A 26 -7.06 0.11 12.03
C ILE A 26 -6.70 0.89 13.31
N ARG A 27 -5.43 0.89 13.74
CA ARG A 27 -4.96 1.69 14.89
C ARG A 27 -5.16 3.19 14.68
N ALA A 28 -5.10 3.66 13.44
CA ALA A 28 -5.40 5.04 13.10
C ALA A 28 -6.92 5.37 13.21
N GLY A 29 -7.77 4.37 13.48
CA GLY A 29 -9.23 4.53 13.54
C GLY A 29 -9.86 4.61 12.16
N PHE A 30 -9.19 4.11 11.10
CA PHE A 30 -9.72 4.06 9.76
C PHE A 30 -10.58 2.80 9.56
N GLN A 31 -11.53 2.88 8.63
CA GLN A 31 -12.29 1.73 8.17
C GLN A 31 -11.47 1.01 7.10
N VAL A 32 -10.94 -0.15 7.44
CA VAL A 32 -10.16 -0.97 6.50
C VAL A 32 -11.05 -2.07 5.95
N THR A 33 -11.03 -2.25 4.64
CA THR A 33 -11.65 -3.36 3.93
C THR A 33 -10.54 -4.19 3.30
N THR A 34 -10.46 -5.46 3.64
CA THR A 34 -9.61 -6.41 2.93
C THR A 34 -10.42 -7.12 1.86
N ALA A 35 -9.97 -7.07 0.60
CA ALA A 35 -10.72 -7.63 -0.51
C ALA A 35 -9.91 -8.66 -1.29
N SER A 36 -10.49 -9.84 -1.51
CA SER A 36 -9.86 -10.91 -2.28
C SER A 36 -9.87 -10.62 -3.77
N ALA A 37 -8.68 -10.57 -4.37
CA ALA A 37 -8.48 -10.52 -5.81
C ALA A 37 -8.26 -11.92 -6.42
N ALA A 38 -8.49 -13.00 -5.67
CA ALA A 38 -8.33 -14.36 -6.18
C ALA A 38 -9.32 -14.65 -7.32
N PHE A 39 -8.83 -15.18 -8.43
CA PHE A 39 -9.64 -15.43 -9.63
C PHE A 39 -10.74 -16.48 -9.44
N ASP A 40 -10.55 -17.39 -8.51
CA ASP A 40 -11.55 -18.39 -8.14
C ASP A 40 -12.63 -17.86 -7.16
N GLY A 41 -12.50 -16.61 -6.75
CA GLY A 41 -13.38 -15.96 -5.79
C GLY A 41 -13.22 -16.45 -4.35
N SER A 42 -12.15 -17.19 -4.03
CA SER A 42 -11.85 -17.63 -2.67
C SER A 42 -11.53 -16.44 -1.76
N LEU A 43 -12.10 -16.41 -0.56
CA LEU A 43 -11.75 -15.41 0.46
C LEU A 43 -10.52 -15.82 1.27
N THR A 44 -10.21 -17.10 1.33
CA THR A 44 -9.08 -17.65 2.09
C THR A 44 -7.98 -18.11 1.15
N MET A 45 -6.77 -17.65 1.41
CA MET A 45 -5.63 -17.89 0.54
C MET A 45 -4.32 -18.07 1.31
N LYS A 46 -3.33 -18.65 0.67
CA LYS A 46 -1.96 -18.73 1.17
C LYS A 46 -1.16 -17.53 0.68
N GLY A 47 -0.53 -16.83 1.60
CA GLY A 47 0.43 -15.80 1.31
C GLY A 47 1.78 -16.33 0.83
N SER A 48 2.73 -15.45 0.60
CA SER A 48 4.04 -15.75 -0.01
C SER A 48 4.92 -16.69 0.82
N ARG A 49 4.71 -16.74 2.13
CA ARG A 49 5.43 -17.59 3.09
C ARG A 49 4.56 -18.70 3.67
N GLY A 50 3.36 -18.88 3.12
CA GLY A 50 2.47 -19.97 3.48
C GLY A 50 1.52 -19.69 4.65
N ILE A 51 1.50 -18.47 5.19
CA ILE A 51 0.52 -18.05 6.19
C ILE A 51 -0.85 -17.95 5.51
N THR A 52 -1.89 -18.40 6.19
CA THR A 52 -3.26 -18.29 5.68
C THR A 52 -3.80 -16.91 5.99
N LEU A 53 -4.29 -16.21 4.97
CA LEU A 53 -4.99 -14.96 5.05
C LEU A 53 -6.45 -15.17 4.64
N THR A 54 -7.36 -14.40 5.26
CA THR A 54 -8.77 -14.40 4.88
C THR A 54 -9.21 -12.94 4.69
N ALA A 55 -9.77 -12.64 3.51
CA ALA A 55 -10.32 -11.34 3.18
C ALA A 55 -11.75 -11.19 3.73
N ASP A 56 -12.18 -9.95 3.95
CA ASP A 56 -13.54 -9.62 4.40
C ASP A 56 -14.59 -9.87 3.30
N CYS A 57 -14.23 -9.61 2.04
CA CYS A 57 -15.12 -9.73 0.89
C CYS A 57 -14.33 -10.05 -0.39
N LYS A 58 -15.05 -10.25 -1.49
CA LYS A 58 -14.42 -10.31 -2.82
C LYS A 58 -14.19 -8.90 -3.35
N LEU A 59 -13.13 -8.73 -4.14
CA LEU A 59 -12.81 -7.43 -4.72
C LEU A 59 -13.95 -6.88 -5.61
N VAL A 60 -14.63 -7.75 -6.33
CA VAL A 60 -15.76 -7.37 -7.18
C VAL A 60 -16.94 -6.82 -6.39
N ASP A 61 -17.12 -7.23 -5.14
CA ASP A 61 -18.23 -6.78 -4.29
C ASP A 61 -18.07 -5.32 -3.83
N VAL A 62 -16.86 -4.78 -3.93
CA VAL A 62 -16.49 -3.41 -3.52
C VAL A 62 -15.90 -2.58 -4.67
N ALA A 63 -16.06 -3.06 -5.91
CA ALA A 63 -15.46 -2.42 -7.08
C ALA A 63 -15.98 -0.98 -7.32
N ASP A 64 -17.24 -0.73 -6.98
CA ASP A 64 -17.91 0.58 -7.11
C ASP A 64 -17.84 1.42 -5.82
N ASP A 65 -17.18 0.91 -4.78
CA ASP A 65 -17.04 1.62 -3.50
C ASP A 65 -15.96 2.70 -3.58
N GLU A 66 -16.18 3.81 -2.86
CA GLU A 66 -15.18 4.85 -2.73
C GLU A 66 -14.25 4.58 -1.54
N PHE A 67 -12.94 4.71 -1.79
CA PHE A 67 -11.89 4.64 -0.78
C PHE A 67 -11.04 5.92 -0.80
N ASP A 68 -10.52 6.31 0.38
CA ASP A 68 -9.55 7.40 0.48
C ASP A 68 -8.15 6.94 0.08
N VAL A 69 -7.84 5.66 0.31
CA VAL A 69 -6.59 5.01 -0.10
C VAL A 69 -6.87 3.61 -0.61
N ILE A 70 -6.20 3.23 -1.68
CA ILE A 70 -5.94 1.83 -2.04
C ILE A 70 -4.47 1.55 -1.70
N ALA A 71 -4.19 0.55 -0.88
CA ALA A 71 -2.83 0.17 -0.50
C ALA A 71 -2.54 -1.25 -0.98
N LEU A 72 -1.64 -1.37 -1.95
CA LEU A 72 -1.26 -2.62 -2.60
C LEU A 72 -0.07 -3.25 -1.87
N PRO A 73 -0.24 -4.33 -1.10
CA PRO A 73 0.89 -5.12 -0.61
C PRO A 73 1.61 -5.81 -1.77
N GLY A 74 2.82 -6.29 -1.50
CA GLY A 74 3.60 -7.02 -2.49
C GLY A 74 3.47 -8.54 -2.34
N GLY A 75 4.62 -9.19 -2.46
CA GLY A 75 4.72 -10.62 -2.78
C GLY A 75 4.60 -10.81 -4.29
N ILE A 76 5.53 -11.55 -4.90
CA ILE A 76 5.57 -11.70 -6.36
C ILE A 76 4.25 -12.28 -6.88
N GLY A 77 3.80 -13.42 -6.30
CA GLY A 77 2.55 -14.06 -6.72
C GLY A 77 1.33 -13.17 -6.50
N GLY A 78 1.25 -12.46 -5.37
CA GLY A 78 0.16 -11.52 -5.10
C GLY A 78 0.14 -10.36 -6.09
N ALA A 79 1.29 -9.76 -6.35
CA ALA A 79 1.41 -8.67 -7.33
C ALA A 79 1.11 -9.12 -8.76
N GLU A 80 1.42 -10.35 -9.14
CA GLU A 80 1.02 -10.93 -10.44
C GLU A 80 -0.50 -11.09 -10.54
N VAL A 81 -1.15 -11.59 -9.49
CA VAL A 81 -2.63 -11.64 -9.46
C VAL A 81 -3.23 -10.24 -9.54
N PHE A 82 -2.68 -9.26 -8.84
CA PHE A 82 -3.13 -7.86 -8.92
C PHE A 82 -2.96 -7.28 -10.33
N ARG A 83 -1.81 -7.54 -10.97
CA ARG A 83 -1.52 -7.14 -12.35
C ARG A 83 -2.58 -7.68 -13.31
N ASP A 84 -2.93 -8.94 -13.17
CA ASP A 84 -3.82 -9.64 -14.09
C ASP A 84 -5.31 -9.45 -13.73
N SER A 85 -5.61 -8.81 -12.60
CA SER A 85 -6.98 -8.48 -12.18
C SER A 85 -7.50 -7.21 -12.86
N VAL A 86 -8.31 -7.37 -13.89
CA VAL A 86 -8.94 -6.24 -14.60
C VAL A 86 -9.70 -5.33 -13.65
N VAL A 87 -10.43 -5.90 -12.69
CA VAL A 87 -11.20 -5.13 -11.70
C VAL A 87 -10.26 -4.24 -10.86
N LEU A 88 -9.17 -4.80 -10.32
CA LEU A 88 -8.24 -4.01 -9.51
C LEU A 88 -7.55 -2.91 -10.32
N VAL A 89 -7.13 -3.24 -11.53
CA VAL A 89 -6.46 -2.27 -12.42
C VAL A 89 -7.37 -1.09 -12.74
N GLU A 90 -8.65 -1.34 -13.03
CA GLU A 90 -9.62 -0.27 -13.25
C GLU A 90 -9.92 0.53 -11.98
N MET A 91 -10.05 -0.11 -10.81
CA MET A 91 -10.18 0.60 -9.53
C MET A 91 -8.97 1.53 -9.28
N VAL A 92 -7.74 1.06 -9.51
CA VAL A 92 -6.52 1.87 -9.37
C VAL A 92 -6.50 3.02 -10.38
N ARG A 93 -6.94 2.78 -11.62
CA ARG A 93 -7.03 3.81 -12.67
C ARG A 93 -8.00 4.92 -12.29
N GLN A 94 -9.19 4.53 -11.83
CA GLN A 94 -10.21 5.47 -11.35
C GLN A 94 -9.73 6.25 -10.13
N HIS A 95 -9.12 5.56 -9.17
CA HIS A 95 -8.54 6.15 -7.95
C HIS A 95 -7.49 7.23 -8.27
N LYS A 96 -6.60 6.93 -9.23
CA LYS A 96 -5.64 7.90 -9.77
C LYS A 96 -6.33 9.09 -10.44
N TYR A 97 -7.34 8.82 -11.29
CA TYR A 97 -8.08 9.88 -11.99
C TYR A 97 -8.76 10.85 -11.01
N GLU A 98 -9.25 10.34 -9.89
CA GLU A 98 -9.85 11.14 -8.81
C GLU A 98 -8.82 11.87 -7.95
N GLY A 99 -7.53 11.69 -8.21
CA GLY A 99 -6.46 12.32 -7.45
C GLY A 99 -6.35 11.83 -6.00
N LYS A 100 -6.84 10.62 -5.72
CA LYS A 100 -6.76 10.00 -4.40
C LYS A 100 -5.39 9.35 -4.17
N LEU A 101 -5.01 9.15 -2.91
CA LEU A 101 -3.72 8.59 -2.53
C LEU A 101 -3.67 7.08 -2.82
N LEU A 102 -2.70 6.67 -3.64
CA LEU A 102 -2.37 5.26 -3.85
C LEU A 102 -1.11 4.88 -3.09
N GLY A 103 -1.15 3.77 -2.38
CA GLY A 103 0.01 3.13 -1.77
C GLY A 103 0.39 1.84 -2.51
N ALA A 104 1.69 1.59 -2.74
CA ALA A 104 2.17 0.32 -3.28
C ALA A 104 3.55 -0.03 -2.72
N ILE A 105 3.75 -1.29 -2.31
CA ILE A 105 5.00 -1.73 -1.69
C ILE A 105 5.59 -2.95 -2.38
N CYS A 106 6.92 -3.10 -2.28
CA CYS A 106 7.66 -4.28 -2.70
C CYS A 106 7.62 -4.51 -4.21
N ALA A 107 7.00 -5.60 -4.67
CA ALA A 107 6.85 -5.93 -6.08
C ALA A 107 5.73 -5.14 -6.78
N ALA A 108 4.72 -4.66 -6.02
CA ALA A 108 3.52 -4.05 -6.58
C ALA A 108 3.79 -2.78 -7.42
N PRO A 109 4.69 -1.84 -7.07
CA PRO A 109 4.99 -0.69 -7.93
C PRO A 109 5.45 -1.11 -9.32
N ALA A 110 6.34 -2.08 -9.41
CA ALA A 110 6.90 -2.54 -10.69
C ALA A 110 5.91 -3.42 -11.47
N LEU A 111 5.35 -4.43 -10.81
CA LEU A 111 4.55 -5.46 -11.48
C LEU A 111 3.11 -5.00 -11.78
N VAL A 112 2.58 -4.01 -11.05
CA VAL A 112 1.23 -3.49 -11.28
C VAL A 112 1.28 -2.12 -11.93
N LEU A 113 1.91 -1.13 -11.27
CA LEU A 113 1.79 0.25 -11.71
C LEU A 113 2.55 0.52 -13.00
N ILE A 114 3.80 0.08 -13.09
CA ILE A 114 4.63 0.25 -14.30
C ILE A 114 4.11 -0.65 -15.42
N HIS A 115 3.75 -1.90 -15.12
CA HIS A 115 3.25 -2.83 -16.13
C HIS A 115 2.05 -2.28 -16.91
N HIS A 116 1.13 -1.59 -16.23
CA HIS A 116 -0.09 -1.01 -16.84
C HIS A 116 0.04 0.46 -17.21
N ASP A 117 1.26 1.02 -17.18
CA ASP A 117 1.51 2.44 -17.50
C ASP A 117 0.62 3.40 -16.69
N LEU A 118 0.36 3.03 -15.42
CA LEU A 118 -0.54 3.80 -14.56
C LEU A 118 0.14 5.07 -14.02
N TYR A 119 1.45 5.02 -13.76
CA TYR A 119 2.23 6.12 -13.20
C TYR A 119 3.60 6.22 -13.89
N PRO A 120 3.65 6.49 -15.22
CA PRO A 120 4.89 6.37 -16.00
C PRO A 120 5.97 7.38 -15.59
N ASP A 121 5.56 8.58 -15.15
CA ASP A 121 6.47 9.68 -14.81
C ASP A 121 6.58 9.92 -13.29
N ALA A 122 5.93 9.11 -12.47
CA ALA A 122 5.94 9.30 -11.01
C ALA A 122 7.27 8.86 -10.39
N LEU A 123 7.69 9.64 -9.39
CA LEU A 123 8.84 9.29 -8.56
C LEU A 123 8.47 8.13 -7.64
N MET A 124 9.18 7.01 -7.71
CA MET A 124 8.83 5.83 -6.93
C MET A 124 10.03 4.98 -6.53
N THR A 125 9.80 4.10 -5.59
CA THR A 125 10.68 3.00 -5.20
C THR A 125 9.93 1.67 -5.27
N CYS A 126 10.63 0.58 -5.26
CA CYS A 126 10.08 -0.79 -5.19
C CYS A 126 11.09 -1.72 -4.53
N HIS A 127 10.78 -3.00 -4.44
CA HIS A 127 11.78 -3.98 -4.01
C HIS A 127 13.01 -3.95 -4.94
N PRO A 128 14.23 -3.94 -4.40
CA PRO A 128 15.47 -3.79 -5.20
C PRO A 128 15.57 -4.74 -6.39
N SER A 129 15.03 -5.96 -6.28
CA SER A 129 15.02 -6.94 -7.38
C SER A 129 14.19 -6.51 -8.60
N PHE A 130 13.34 -5.51 -8.46
CA PHE A 130 12.49 -4.99 -9.53
C PHE A 130 12.88 -3.57 -9.99
N GLN A 131 13.98 -3.02 -9.47
CA GLN A 131 14.43 -1.67 -9.80
C GLN A 131 14.52 -1.44 -11.32
N SER A 132 14.98 -2.42 -12.07
CA SER A 132 15.16 -2.32 -13.53
C SER A 132 13.87 -2.11 -14.33
N HIS A 133 12.69 -2.27 -13.68
CA HIS A 133 11.39 -1.98 -14.31
C HIS A 133 11.02 -0.50 -14.25
N ILE A 134 11.68 0.26 -13.36
CA ILE A 134 11.41 1.68 -13.17
C ILE A 134 12.48 2.48 -13.91
N ALA A 135 12.07 3.46 -14.72
CA ALA A 135 13.00 4.33 -15.42
C ALA A 135 13.90 5.08 -14.42
N ASP A 136 15.19 5.24 -14.75
CA ASP A 136 16.18 5.89 -13.86
C ASP A 136 15.75 7.28 -13.40
N ALA A 137 15.07 8.04 -14.26
CA ALA A 137 14.54 9.37 -13.93
C ALA A 137 13.48 9.33 -12.83
N CYS A 138 12.71 8.24 -12.73
CA CYS A 138 11.62 8.03 -11.77
C CYS A 138 12.09 7.30 -10.51
N TRP A 139 13.16 6.53 -10.61
CA TRP A 139 13.68 5.73 -9.49
C TRP A 139 14.18 6.57 -8.32
N ARG A 140 13.79 6.19 -7.11
CA ARG A 140 14.26 6.81 -5.86
C ARG A 140 14.77 5.74 -4.90
N PRO A 141 16.06 5.75 -4.52
CA PRO A 141 16.68 4.77 -3.61
C PRO A 141 16.32 5.09 -2.14
N LYS A 142 15.03 5.21 -1.85
CA LYS A 142 14.50 5.51 -0.51
C LYS A 142 13.64 4.36 -0.01
N ARG A 143 13.62 4.18 1.30
CA ARG A 143 12.76 3.16 1.95
C ARG A 143 11.28 3.42 1.68
N VAL A 144 10.87 4.68 1.74
CA VAL A 144 9.54 5.16 1.35
C VAL A 144 9.72 6.39 0.46
N THR A 145 8.92 6.48 -0.59
CA THR A 145 8.89 7.62 -1.51
C THR A 145 7.44 8.09 -1.65
N LEU A 146 7.21 9.37 -1.39
CA LEU A 146 5.95 10.05 -1.69
C LEU A 146 6.17 10.96 -2.89
N ASP A 147 5.44 10.73 -3.96
CA ASP A 147 5.27 11.68 -5.07
C ASP A 147 3.98 12.46 -4.85
N VAL A 148 4.11 13.68 -4.38
CA VAL A 148 2.97 14.54 -4.07
C VAL A 148 2.21 15.00 -5.32
N ASN A 149 2.88 15.07 -6.48
CA ASN A 149 2.26 15.50 -7.73
C ASN A 149 1.31 14.42 -8.29
N HIS A 150 1.60 13.16 -7.95
CA HIS A 150 0.84 12.01 -8.43
C HIS A 150 -0.03 11.37 -7.34
N ASN A 151 0.03 11.88 -6.10
CA ASN A 151 -0.59 11.22 -4.93
C ASN A 151 -0.24 9.73 -4.84
N LEU A 152 1.04 9.42 -5.06
CA LEU A 152 1.56 8.06 -5.06
C LEU A 152 2.59 7.89 -3.94
N MET A 153 2.38 6.91 -3.08
CA MET A 153 3.37 6.49 -2.08
C MET A 153 3.84 5.08 -2.37
N THR A 154 5.16 4.89 -2.43
CA THR A 154 5.75 3.58 -2.68
C THR A 154 6.80 3.21 -1.63
N SER A 155 7.04 1.91 -1.45
CA SER A 155 8.02 1.40 -0.49
C SER A 155 8.69 0.11 -0.96
N GLN A 156 9.78 -0.30 -0.27
CA GLN A 156 10.69 -1.31 -0.79
C GLN A 156 10.34 -2.75 -0.42
N GLY A 157 9.74 -3.01 0.73
CA GLY A 157 9.48 -4.40 1.09
C GLY A 157 9.12 -4.62 2.56
N PRO A 158 9.07 -5.87 3.04
CA PRO A 158 8.56 -6.21 4.37
C PRO A 158 9.22 -5.40 5.50
N GLY A 159 10.52 -5.19 5.42
CA GLY A 159 11.28 -4.41 6.42
C GLY A 159 10.99 -2.92 6.40
N THR A 160 10.19 -2.41 5.48
CA THR A 160 9.78 -1.00 5.38
C THR A 160 8.26 -0.82 5.52
N ALA A 161 7.50 -1.90 5.73
CA ALA A 161 6.04 -1.86 5.74
C ALA A 161 5.48 -0.98 6.86
N LEU A 162 6.09 -0.99 8.04
CA LEU A 162 5.65 -0.16 9.16
C LEU A 162 5.88 1.33 8.87
N GLU A 163 7.07 1.69 8.37
CA GLU A 163 7.40 3.06 7.96
C GLU A 163 6.45 3.55 6.86
N PHE A 164 6.21 2.72 5.85
CA PHE A 164 5.27 3.00 4.78
C PHE A 164 3.85 3.27 5.31
N SER A 165 3.36 2.43 6.22
CA SER A 165 2.02 2.60 6.82
C SER A 165 1.90 3.89 7.64
N ILE A 166 2.92 4.23 8.42
CA ILE A 166 2.95 5.49 9.17
C ILE A 166 2.98 6.70 8.23
N GLU A 167 3.78 6.65 7.16
CA GLU A 167 3.84 7.73 6.17
C GLU A 167 2.50 7.90 5.42
N LEU A 168 1.75 6.82 5.15
CA LEU A 168 0.38 6.91 4.62
C LEU A 168 -0.54 7.67 5.58
N ILE A 169 -0.45 7.42 6.90
CA ILE A 169 -1.23 8.16 7.90
C ILE A 169 -0.83 9.64 7.90
N ILE A 170 0.47 9.95 7.79
CA ILE A 170 0.94 11.34 7.68
C ILE A 170 0.33 12.04 6.48
N ALA A 171 0.35 11.39 5.33
CA ALA A 171 -0.21 11.94 4.09
C ALA A 171 -1.73 12.19 4.18
N LEU A 172 -2.45 11.32 4.88
CA LEU A 172 -3.91 11.41 5.04
C LEU A 172 -4.38 12.39 6.12
N CYS A 173 -3.70 12.41 7.26
CA CYS A 173 -4.19 13.04 8.48
C CYS A 173 -3.14 13.89 9.22
N GLY A 174 -1.93 13.97 8.68
CA GLY A 174 -0.84 14.75 9.27
C GLY A 174 -0.05 14.02 10.36
N LYS A 175 1.05 14.65 10.77
CA LYS A 175 2.06 14.08 11.68
C LYS A 175 1.51 13.75 13.07
N GLU A 176 0.61 14.57 13.59
CA GLU A 176 0.05 14.38 14.93
C GLU A 176 -0.74 13.06 15.04
N LYS A 177 -1.57 12.77 14.04
CA LYS A 177 -2.31 11.51 13.99
C LYS A 177 -1.38 10.30 13.86
N ALA A 178 -0.37 10.40 13.02
CA ALA A 178 0.62 9.35 12.86
C ALA A 178 1.42 9.12 14.16
N TRP A 179 1.76 10.17 14.90
CA TRP A 179 2.40 10.05 16.21
C TRP A 179 1.54 9.29 17.22
N GLN A 180 0.25 9.63 17.32
CA GLN A 180 -0.70 8.95 18.21
C GLN A 180 -0.79 7.44 17.94
N VAL A 181 -0.52 7.00 16.70
CA VAL A 181 -0.48 5.59 16.31
C VAL A 181 0.89 4.98 16.59
N ALA A 182 1.96 5.66 16.21
CA ALA A 182 3.32 5.14 16.28
C ALA A 182 3.83 4.99 17.74
N GLU A 183 3.49 5.91 18.64
CA GLU A 183 3.94 5.91 20.03
C GLU A 183 3.52 4.64 20.78
N PRO A 184 2.23 4.21 20.79
CA PRO A 184 1.83 2.97 21.45
C PRO A 184 2.36 1.70 20.75
N MET A 185 2.72 1.78 19.48
CA MET A 185 3.34 0.68 18.73
C MET A 185 4.83 0.53 19.05
N VAL A 186 5.41 1.43 19.84
CA VAL A 186 6.84 1.43 20.18
C VAL A 186 7.71 1.41 18.91
N THR A 187 7.25 2.08 17.86
CA THR A 187 8.03 2.19 16.63
C THR A 187 9.00 3.35 16.72
N ASN A 188 10.20 3.17 16.16
CA ASN A 188 11.14 4.28 16.05
C ASN A 188 10.53 5.35 15.15
N PRO A 189 10.52 6.62 15.62
CA PRO A 189 10.04 7.70 14.80
C PRO A 189 10.90 7.79 13.53
N THR A 190 10.25 7.99 12.38
CA THR A 190 10.96 8.35 11.17
C THR A 190 11.69 9.69 11.37
N LEU A 191 12.57 10.07 10.46
CA LEU A 191 13.27 11.39 10.54
C LEU A 191 12.31 12.56 10.74
N HIS A 192 11.06 12.43 10.32
CA HIS A 192 10.02 13.44 10.51
C HIS A 192 9.51 13.57 11.97
N TYR A 193 9.66 12.53 12.79
CA TYR A 193 9.26 12.56 14.20
C TYR A 193 10.26 13.25 15.12
N HIS A 194 11.54 13.22 14.77
CA HIS A 194 12.58 13.92 15.57
C HIS A 194 12.34 15.43 15.69
N GLU A 195 11.66 16.03 14.71
CA GLU A 195 11.31 17.45 14.76
C GLU A 195 10.13 17.74 15.69
N MET A 196 9.23 16.75 15.88
CA MET A 196 8.06 16.89 16.77
C MET A 196 8.36 16.55 18.23
N GLY A 197 9.36 15.73 18.50
CA GLY A 197 9.76 15.30 19.85
C GLY A 197 10.49 16.37 20.67
N LYS A 198 10.77 17.54 20.15
CA LYS A 198 11.26 18.70 20.90
C LYS A 198 10.09 19.46 21.52
N ARG A 199 9.40 18.84 22.48
CA ARG A 199 8.69 19.61 23.48
C ARG A 199 9.72 20.00 24.55
N THR A 200 10.09 21.27 24.53
CA THR A 200 10.82 21.93 25.64
C THR A 200 10.00 21.86 26.94
#